data_3f4b473e9b4e41073a7dcb4d9939c447
#
_entry.id   3f4b473e9b4e41073a7dcb4d9939c447
#
_cell.length_a   1.000
_cell.length_b   1.000
_cell.length_c   1.000
_cell.angle_alpha   90.00
_cell.angle_beta   90.00
_cell.angle_gamma   90.00
#
_symmetry.space_group_name_H-M   'P 1'
#
loop_
_entity.id
_entity.type
_entity.pdbx_description
1 polymer ?
#
loop_
_entity_poly.entity_id
_entity_poly.type
_entity_poly.pdbx_seq_one_letter_code
_entity_poly.pdbx_strand_id
1 'polypeptide(L)'
;MILYHIMADTGYLPDDVVPQIPTNRMKGEDQEIPRICLGHTIDDCLTSIGIAHFVSKFLLAELRQNKKYSKDMPLPFIVRMYNIKDEDPNLLTEEETQKYVADSVVTSECWLTRYEKPVKVQKLWLVGGEVVLWPYIVDGVVYDYPIVRNSIWTESKTLPDPEFQNQIMDITQKWLNEA
;
A
#
# COMPACT_ATOMS: atom_id res chain seq x y z
N MET A 1 -2.58 3.01 19.81
CA MET A 1 -2.60 1.87 18.86
C MET A 1 -1.39 1.87 17.95
N ILE A 2 -1.05 0.73 17.37
CA ILE A 2 -0.01 0.64 16.34
C ILE A 2 -0.69 0.69 14.97
N LEU A 3 -0.19 1.58 14.10
CA LEU A 3 -0.65 1.71 12.71
C LEU A 3 0.55 1.65 11.76
N TYR A 4 0.29 1.26 10.52
CA TYR A 4 1.30 1.04 9.51
C TYR A 4 1.09 1.97 8.30
N HIS A 5 2.19 2.37 7.70
CA HIS A 5 2.23 2.99 6.38
C HIS A 5 3.20 2.20 5.52
N ILE A 6 2.83 1.95 4.28
CA ILE A 6 3.65 1.20 3.33
C ILE A 6 3.80 2.00 2.04
N MET A 7 4.98 1.95 1.47
CA MET A 7 5.26 2.49 0.14
C MET A 7 6.23 1.59 -0.60
N ALA A 8 6.16 1.60 -1.93
CA ALA A 8 7.13 0.89 -2.74
C ALA A 8 8.56 1.45 -2.50
N ASP A 9 9.55 0.56 -2.38
CA ASP A 9 10.95 0.98 -2.31
C ASP A 9 11.47 1.21 -3.74
N THR A 10 11.56 2.47 -4.13
CA THR A 10 12.08 2.90 -5.43
C THR A 10 13.57 3.26 -5.38
N GLY A 11 14.28 2.87 -4.31
CA GLY A 11 15.66 3.26 -4.05
C GLY A 11 15.80 4.63 -3.40
N TYR A 12 14.76 5.45 -3.40
CA TYR A 12 14.69 6.71 -2.69
C TYR A 12 13.89 6.54 -1.39
N LEU A 13 14.55 6.76 -0.26
CA LEU A 13 13.91 6.78 1.05
C LEU A 13 13.71 8.24 1.44
N PRO A 14 12.50 8.79 1.39
CA PRO A 14 12.26 10.10 1.96
C PRO A 14 12.49 10.02 3.47
N ASP A 15 13.19 11.00 4.02
CA ASP A 15 13.51 11.06 5.45
C ASP A 15 12.25 11.03 6.30
N ASP A 16 11.21 11.77 5.85
CA ASP A 16 9.93 11.85 6.54
C ASP A 16 8.75 11.68 5.57
N VAL A 17 7.69 11.04 6.03
CA VAL A 17 6.37 11.10 5.39
C VAL A 17 5.57 12.20 6.08
N VAL A 18 5.18 13.19 5.29
CA VAL A 18 4.34 14.31 5.78
C VAL A 18 2.92 14.16 5.22
N PRO A 19 1.91 14.67 5.92
CA PRO A 19 0.55 14.71 5.39
C PRO A 19 0.51 15.44 4.05
N GLN A 20 -0.05 14.78 3.05
CA GLN A 20 -0.23 15.33 1.70
C GLN A 20 -1.52 14.80 1.08
N ILE A 21 -2.02 15.50 0.09
CA ILE A 21 -3.11 14.97 -0.73
C ILE A 21 -2.54 13.84 -1.59
N PRO A 22 -3.02 12.60 -1.48
CA PRO A 22 -2.52 11.49 -2.31
C PRO A 22 -2.71 11.80 -3.80
N THR A 23 -1.72 11.46 -4.61
CA THR A 23 -1.81 11.61 -6.08
C THR A 23 -2.69 10.54 -6.71
N ASN A 24 -2.63 9.32 -6.18
CA ASN A 24 -3.42 8.17 -6.62
C ASN A 24 -4.64 8.03 -5.71
N ARG A 25 -5.78 8.55 -6.17
CA ARG A 25 -7.04 8.57 -5.44
C ARG A 25 -8.12 7.84 -6.21
N MET A 26 -9.03 7.22 -5.49
CA MET A 26 -10.27 6.73 -6.09
C MET A 26 -11.13 7.90 -6.59
N LYS A 27 -11.96 7.61 -7.59
CA LYS A 27 -12.97 8.57 -8.03
C LYS A 27 -13.93 8.86 -6.88
N GLY A 28 -14.03 10.14 -6.49
CA GLY A 28 -14.91 10.57 -5.39
C GLY A 28 -14.23 10.62 -4.01
N GLU A 29 -12.96 10.21 -3.92
CA GLU A 29 -12.17 10.37 -2.71
C GLU A 29 -11.86 11.86 -2.43
N ASP A 30 -11.80 12.22 -1.14
CA ASP A 30 -11.53 13.59 -0.69
C ASP A 30 -10.24 14.18 -1.29
N GLN A 31 -10.33 15.44 -1.71
CA GLN A 31 -9.26 16.18 -2.37
C GLN A 31 -8.72 17.37 -1.55
N GLU A 32 -9.20 17.56 -0.33
CA GLU A 32 -8.91 18.73 0.48
C GLU A 32 -8.11 18.42 1.73
N ILE A 33 -8.23 17.19 2.29
CA ILE A 33 -7.59 16.81 3.55
C ILE A 33 -6.19 16.22 3.28
N PRO A 34 -5.09 16.94 3.61
CA PRO A 34 -3.75 16.39 3.60
C PRO A 34 -3.63 15.29 4.66
N ARG A 35 -3.07 14.14 4.30
CA ARG A 35 -3.06 12.96 5.18
C ARG A 35 -1.89 12.05 4.93
N ILE A 36 -1.57 11.24 5.93
CA ILE A 36 -0.81 10.00 5.82
C ILE A 36 -1.84 8.87 5.90
N CYS A 37 -1.98 8.07 4.86
CA CYS A 37 -2.84 6.90 4.85
C CYS A 37 -2.19 5.78 5.66
N LEU A 38 -2.92 5.26 6.65
CA LEU A 38 -2.46 4.25 7.59
C LEU A 38 -3.41 3.05 7.58
N GLY A 39 -2.91 1.87 7.89
CA GLY A 39 -3.70 0.66 8.10
C GLY A 39 -3.41 0.02 9.47
N HIS A 40 -4.34 -0.76 9.98
CA HIS A 40 -4.16 -1.51 11.22
C HIS A 40 -3.17 -2.66 11.05
N THR A 41 -3.06 -3.17 9.84
CA THR A 41 -2.12 -4.22 9.45
C THR A 41 -1.37 -3.83 8.18
N ILE A 42 -0.28 -4.54 7.89
CA ILE A 42 0.42 -4.38 6.61
C ILE A 42 -0.47 -4.85 5.44
N ASP A 43 -1.31 -5.85 5.66
CA ASP A 43 -2.25 -6.36 4.65
C ASP A 43 -3.31 -5.32 4.27
N ASP A 44 -3.81 -4.54 5.24
CA ASP A 44 -4.71 -3.41 4.98
C ASP A 44 -4.02 -2.36 4.12
N CYS A 45 -2.77 -2.03 4.44
CA CYS A 45 -1.98 -1.10 3.63
C CYS A 45 -1.77 -1.61 2.19
N LEU A 46 -1.46 -2.90 2.02
CA LEU A 46 -1.32 -3.52 0.69
C LEU A 46 -2.63 -3.48 -0.10
N THR A 47 -3.74 -3.70 0.58
CA THR A 47 -5.08 -3.60 0.00
C THR A 47 -5.36 -2.17 -0.46
N SER A 48 -5.11 -1.19 0.40
CA SER A 48 -5.34 0.23 0.14
C SER A 48 -4.51 0.77 -1.04
N ILE A 49 -3.25 0.39 -1.17
CA ILE A 49 -2.42 0.80 -2.33
C ILE A 49 -2.74 0.03 -3.62
N GLY A 50 -3.68 -0.91 -3.59
CA GLY A 50 -4.10 -1.67 -4.77
C GLY A 50 -3.05 -2.65 -5.31
N ILE A 51 -2.26 -3.28 -4.43
CA ILE A 51 -1.17 -4.19 -4.83
C ILE A 51 -1.65 -5.34 -5.72
N ALA A 52 -2.85 -5.86 -5.50
CA ALA A 52 -3.42 -6.92 -6.32
C ALA A 52 -3.61 -6.47 -7.77
N HIS A 53 -4.00 -5.21 -7.98
CA HIS A 53 -4.12 -4.61 -9.30
C HIS A 53 -2.75 -4.40 -9.95
N PHE A 54 -1.77 -3.91 -9.20
CA PHE A 54 -0.39 -3.77 -9.65
C PHE A 54 0.18 -5.11 -10.12
N VAL A 55 0.07 -6.16 -9.29
CA VAL A 55 0.55 -7.50 -9.64
C VAL A 55 -0.15 -8.04 -10.88
N SER A 56 -1.46 -7.88 -11.00
CA SER A 56 -2.22 -8.45 -12.11
C SER A 56 -2.05 -7.70 -13.43
N LYS A 57 -2.05 -6.39 -13.41
CA LYS A 57 -2.02 -5.60 -14.66
C LYS A 57 -0.62 -5.20 -15.11
N PHE A 58 0.22 -4.76 -14.19
CA PHE A 58 1.53 -4.21 -14.52
C PHE A 58 2.63 -5.27 -14.44
N LEU A 59 2.80 -5.87 -13.29
CA LEU A 59 3.88 -6.82 -13.08
C LEU A 59 3.77 -8.04 -13.98
N LEU A 60 2.59 -8.67 -14.07
CA LEU A 60 2.39 -9.82 -14.95
C LEU A 60 2.50 -9.46 -16.44
N ALA A 61 2.11 -8.25 -16.84
CA ALA A 61 2.27 -7.81 -18.21
C ALA A 61 3.75 -7.66 -18.61
N GLU A 62 4.55 -7.00 -17.77
CA GLU A 62 5.98 -6.86 -17.96
C GLU A 62 6.69 -8.24 -17.91
N LEU A 63 6.28 -9.12 -17.01
CA LEU A 63 6.84 -10.47 -16.91
C LEU A 63 6.56 -11.34 -18.13
N ARG A 64 5.38 -11.20 -18.74
CA ARG A 64 5.03 -11.92 -19.99
C ARG A 64 5.87 -11.48 -21.17
N GLN A 65 6.29 -10.22 -21.20
CA GLN A 65 7.19 -9.70 -22.22
C GLN A 65 8.64 -10.14 -21.98
N ASN A 66 9.04 -10.30 -20.72
CA ASN A 66 10.37 -10.70 -20.32
C ASN A 66 10.33 -12.10 -19.71
N LYS A 67 10.62 -13.15 -20.48
CA LYS A 67 10.61 -14.56 -20.05
C LYS A 67 11.53 -14.89 -18.87
N LYS A 68 12.23 -13.89 -18.32
CA LYS A 68 13.21 -13.98 -17.25
C LYS A 68 12.56 -13.95 -15.85
N TYR A 69 11.27 -13.60 -15.72
CA TYR A 69 10.63 -13.34 -14.43
C TYR A 69 9.49 -14.32 -14.12
N SER A 70 9.33 -14.67 -12.87
CA SER A 70 8.25 -15.52 -12.37
C SER A 70 7.19 -14.70 -11.61
N LYS A 71 5.99 -15.28 -11.48
CA LYS A 71 4.91 -14.71 -10.67
C LYS A 71 5.25 -14.61 -9.17
N ASP A 72 6.31 -15.28 -8.75
CA ASP A 72 6.74 -15.37 -7.35
C ASP A 72 7.85 -14.34 -7.04
N MET A 73 7.94 -13.28 -7.83
CA MET A 73 8.94 -12.22 -7.65
C MET A 73 8.73 -11.45 -6.35
N PRO A 74 9.78 -11.30 -5.53
CA PRO A 74 9.72 -10.42 -4.37
C PRO A 74 9.52 -8.96 -4.77
N LEU A 75 8.64 -8.25 -4.05
CA LEU A 75 8.39 -6.81 -4.26
C LEU A 75 8.95 -6.01 -3.09
N PRO A 76 9.78 -4.98 -3.35
CA PRO A 76 10.41 -4.21 -2.30
C PRO A 76 9.49 -3.11 -1.76
N PHE A 77 9.39 -3.03 -0.44
CA PHE A 77 8.61 -2.02 0.26
C PHE A 77 9.35 -1.41 1.43
N ILE A 78 8.99 -0.17 1.74
CA ILE A 78 9.34 0.51 2.98
C ILE A 78 8.12 0.48 3.86
N VAL A 79 8.24 -0.15 5.03
CA VAL A 79 7.19 -0.25 6.04
C VAL A 79 7.53 0.67 7.18
N ARG A 80 6.62 1.58 7.52
CA ARG A 80 6.71 2.48 8.69
C ARG A 80 5.67 2.08 9.71
N MET A 81 6.09 2.04 10.97
CA MET A 81 5.22 1.75 12.10
C MET A 81 5.07 3.02 12.93
N TYR A 82 3.85 3.36 13.26
CA TYR A 82 3.50 4.51 14.08
C TYR A 82 2.82 4.05 15.38
N ASN A 83 3.11 4.74 16.47
CA ASN A 83 2.40 4.55 17.72
C ASN A 83 1.53 5.78 17.99
N ILE A 84 0.27 5.69 17.61
CA ILE A 84 -0.70 6.78 17.70
C ILE A 84 -1.60 6.56 18.93
N LYS A 85 -1.94 7.62 19.64
CA LYS A 85 -2.93 7.56 20.72
C LYS A 85 -4.31 7.27 20.14
N ASP A 86 -5.10 6.46 20.82
CA ASP A 86 -6.43 6.04 20.35
C ASP A 86 -7.40 7.24 20.22
N GLU A 87 -7.22 8.28 21.03
CA GLU A 87 -8.03 9.50 21.01
C GLU A 87 -7.27 10.70 20.41
N ASP A 88 -6.34 10.46 19.47
CA ASP A 88 -5.63 11.55 18.79
C ASP A 88 -6.60 12.35 17.91
N PRO A 89 -6.78 13.66 18.15
CA PRO A 89 -7.76 14.47 17.41
C PRO A 89 -7.39 14.67 15.92
N ASN A 90 -6.17 14.29 15.53
CA ASN A 90 -5.70 14.36 14.15
C ASN A 90 -5.72 12.99 13.45
N LEU A 91 -6.25 11.96 14.13
CA LEU A 91 -6.45 10.64 13.53
C LEU A 91 -7.92 10.49 13.15
N LEU A 92 -8.21 10.39 11.87
CA LEU A 92 -9.50 9.93 11.38
C LEU A 92 -9.47 8.40 11.34
N THR A 93 -10.34 7.79 12.12
CA THR A 93 -10.50 6.34 12.18
C THR A 93 -11.11 5.79 10.89
N GLU A 94 -11.11 4.46 10.71
CA GLU A 94 -11.74 3.82 9.55
C GLU A 94 -13.24 4.18 9.40
N GLU A 95 -13.97 4.34 10.53
CA GLU A 95 -15.37 4.75 10.51
C GLU A 95 -15.55 6.21 10.05
N GLU A 96 -14.63 7.07 10.42
CA GLU A 96 -14.65 8.49 10.04
C GLU A 96 -14.24 8.68 8.58
N THR A 97 -13.27 7.91 8.10
CA THR A 97 -12.79 7.98 6.70
C THR A 97 -13.84 7.53 5.69
N GLN A 98 -14.81 6.70 6.09
CA GLN A 98 -15.93 6.29 5.23
C GLN A 98 -16.71 7.45 4.61
N LYS A 99 -16.69 8.61 5.24
CA LYS A 99 -17.35 9.83 4.73
C LYS A 99 -16.59 10.45 3.55
N TYR A 100 -15.34 10.10 3.39
CA TYR A 100 -14.40 10.74 2.47
C TYR A 100 -13.87 9.81 1.38
N VAL A 101 -13.92 8.50 1.63
CA VAL A 101 -13.50 7.48 0.67
C VAL A 101 -14.39 6.24 0.79
N ALA A 102 -14.98 5.83 -0.32
CA ALA A 102 -16.04 4.83 -0.32
C ALA A 102 -15.55 3.41 0.05
N ASP A 103 -14.29 3.06 -0.23
CA ASP A 103 -13.73 1.73 0.00
C ASP A 103 -13.03 1.56 1.35
N SER A 104 -13.03 2.57 2.22
CA SER A 104 -12.43 2.47 3.56
C SER A 104 -12.99 1.32 4.40
N VAL A 105 -14.24 0.95 4.17
CA VAL A 105 -14.88 -0.25 4.77
C VAL A 105 -14.11 -1.54 4.45
N VAL A 106 -13.49 -1.60 3.28
CA VAL A 106 -12.76 -2.77 2.80
C VAL A 106 -11.27 -2.68 3.11
N THR A 107 -10.72 -1.48 3.03
CA THR A 107 -9.29 -1.21 3.22
C THR A 107 -8.91 -1.00 4.68
N SER A 108 -9.89 -0.76 5.57
CA SER A 108 -9.67 -0.39 6.98
C SER A 108 -8.71 0.78 7.13
N GLU A 109 -8.80 1.75 6.21
CA GLU A 109 -7.88 2.86 6.12
C GLU A 109 -8.17 3.93 7.18
N CYS A 110 -7.12 4.34 7.89
CA CYS A 110 -7.12 5.49 8.81
C CYS A 110 -6.30 6.63 8.20
N TRP A 111 -6.66 7.88 8.52
CA TRP A 111 -5.94 9.06 8.05
C TRP A 111 -5.33 9.85 9.19
N LEU A 112 -4.01 10.03 9.19
CA LEU A 112 -3.33 10.92 10.10
C LEU A 112 -3.07 12.27 9.42
N THR A 113 -3.70 13.33 9.96
CA THR A 113 -3.69 14.68 9.35
C THR A 113 -2.57 15.57 9.88
N ARG A 114 -1.71 15.08 10.75
CA ARG A 114 -0.51 15.75 11.24
C ARG A 114 0.74 14.93 10.96
N TYR A 115 1.89 15.59 11.02
CA TYR A 115 3.16 14.89 11.01
C TYR A 115 3.34 14.06 12.29
N GLU A 116 3.84 12.85 12.12
CA GLU A 116 4.28 11.98 13.21
C GLU A 116 5.54 11.24 12.79
N LYS A 117 6.48 11.14 13.70
CA LYS A 117 7.69 10.36 13.45
C LYS A 117 7.39 8.86 13.63
N PRO A 118 7.71 8.01 12.67
CA PRO A 118 7.54 6.58 12.84
C PRO A 118 8.44 6.04 13.96
N VAL A 119 7.92 5.14 14.77
CA VAL A 119 8.71 4.44 15.81
C VAL A 119 9.65 3.39 15.21
N LYS A 120 9.35 2.93 14.00
CA LYS A 120 10.18 1.96 13.27
C LYS A 120 10.02 2.15 11.76
N VAL A 121 11.14 2.03 11.04
CA VAL A 121 11.17 2.00 9.56
C VAL A 121 11.96 0.77 9.14
N GLN A 122 11.39 -0.03 8.24
CA GLN A 122 12.01 -1.25 7.73
C GLN A 122 11.89 -1.32 6.22
N LYS A 123 12.94 -1.79 5.55
CA LYS A 123 12.88 -2.25 4.16
C LYS A 123 12.59 -3.74 4.17
N LEU A 124 11.48 -4.13 3.57
CA LEU A 124 11.00 -5.50 3.53
C LEU A 124 10.65 -5.89 2.08
N TRP A 125 10.70 -7.18 1.82
CA TRP A 125 10.30 -7.74 0.54
C TRP A 125 9.07 -8.61 0.73
N LEU A 126 8.03 -8.30 -0.02
CA LEU A 126 6.84 -9.13 -0.12
C LEU A 126 7.18 -10.34 -1.00
N VAL A 127 7.16 -11.53 -0.42
CA VAL A 127 7.51 -12.79 -1.10
C VAL A 127 6.30 -13.69 -1.34
N GLY A 128 5.16 -13.37 -0.78
CA GLY A 128 3.94 -14.12 -0.96
C GLY A 128 2.77 -13.53 -0.21
N GLY A 129 1.60 -14.12 -0.40
CA GLY A 129 0.35 -13.73 0.22
C GLY A 129 -0.82 -14.26 -0.58
N GLU A 130 -2.01 -13.98 -0.10
CA GLU A 130 -3.26 -14.38 -0.72
C GLU A 130 -4.03 -13.13 -1.16
N VAL A 131 -4.66 -13.20 -2.33
CA VAL A 131 -5.65 -12.19 -2.78
C VAL A 131 -7.02 -12.84 -2.76
N VAL A 132 -7.91 -12.29 -1.96
CA VAL A 132 -9.30 -12.76 -1.81
C VAL A 132 -10.24 -11.69 -2.36
N LEU A 133 -11.21 -12.10 -3.16
CA LEU A 133 -12.26 -11.19 -3.61
C LEU A 133 -13.30 -11.00 -2.51
N TRP A 134 -13.52 -9.76 -2.12
CA TRP A 134 -14.48 -9.39 -1.10
C TRP A 134 -15.66 -8.66 -1.75
N PRO A 135 -16.91 -9.15 -1.57
CA PRO A 135 -18.08 -8.47 -2.10
C PRO A 135 -18.29 -7.14 -1.36
N TYR A 136 -18.44 -6.09 -2.11
CA TYR A 136 -18.55 -4.74 -1.62
C TYR A 136 -19.65 -4.01 -2.41
N ILE A 137 -20.56 -3.34 -1.72
CA ILE A 137 -21.74 -2.74 -2.32
C ILE A 137 -21.64 -1.22 -2.29
N VAL A 138 -21.70 -0.61 -3.46
CA VAL A 138 -21.80 0.85 -3.64
C VAL A 138 -23.02 1.16 -4.49
N ASP A 139 -23.89 2.00 -4.01
CA ASP A 139 -25.12 2.43 -4.71
C ASP A 139 -25.97 1.27 -5.24
N GLY A 140 -26.03 0.17 -4.49
CA GLY A 140 -26.77 -1.04 -4.85
C GLY A 140 -26.10 -1.95 -5.88
N VAL A 141 -24.89 -1.62 -6.33
CA VAL A 141 -24.07 -2.45 -7.23
C VAL A 141 -23.03 -3.21 -6.42
N VAL A 142 -22.94 -4.52 -6.67
CA VAL A 142 -21.93 -5.39 -6.02
C VAL A 142 -20.66 -5.36 -6.84
N TYR A 143 -19.56 -5.07 -6.19
CA TYR A 143 -18.20 -5.14 -6.74
C TYR A 143 -17.39 -6.19 -5.97
N ASP A 144 -16.56 -6.93 -6.67
CA ASP A 144 -15.56 -7.80 -6.05
C ASP A 144 -14.27 -7.01 -5.83
N TYR A 145 -13.99 -6.65 -4.58
CA TYR A 145 -12.79 -5.91 -4.22
C TYR A 145 -11.65 -6.88 -3.86
N PRO A 146 -10.49 -6.79 -4.51
CA PRO A 146 -9.35 -7.66 -4.20
C PRO A 146 -8.65 -7.19 -2.91
N ILE A 147 -8.78 -7.96 -1.83
CA ILE A 147 -8.11 -7.73 -0.57
C ILE A 147 -6.91 -8.66 -0.41
N VAL A 148 -5.85 -8.17 0.23
CA VAL A 148 -4.66 -8.96 0.57
C VAL A 148 -4.83 -9.57 1.95
N ARG A 149 -4.42 -10.83 2.11
CA ARG A 149 -4.36 -11.55 3.38
C ARG A 149 -3.11 -12.41 3.47
N ASN A 150 -2.69 -12.65 4.71
CA ASN A 150 -1.59 -13.57 5.01
C ASN A 150 -0.31 -13.24 4.23
N SER A 151 0.03 -11.95 4.10
CA SER A 151 1.23 -11.51 3.40
C SER A 151 2.49 -12.06 4.09
N ILE A 152 3.45 -12.52 3.29
CA ILE A 152 4.70 -13.12 3.74
C ILE A 152 5.84 -12.19 3.37
N TRP A 153 6.67 -11.85 4.35
CA TRP A 153 7.73 -10.88 4.24
C TRP A 153 9.10 -11.46 4.58
N THR A 154 10.15 -10.92 3.96
CA THR A 154 11.53 -11.21 4.29
C THR A 154 12.38 -9.95 4.32
N GLU A 155 13.44 -9.96 5.13
CA GLU A 155 14.45 -8.92 5.10
C GLU A 155 15.42 -9.15 3.93
N SER A 156 15.96 -8.08 3.33
CA SER A 156 16.66 -8.10 2.04
C SER A 156 17.97 -8.90 1.95
N LYS A 157 18.42 -9.54 3.02
CA LYS A 157 19.72 -10.23 3.07
C LYS A 157 19.83 -11.50 2.22
N THR A 158 18.72 -12.02 1.71
CA THR A 158 18.66 -13.32 0.99
C THR A 158 18.08 -13.21 -0.42
N LEU A 159 18.04 -11.99 -0.96
CA LEU A 159 17.32 -11.71 -2.21
C LEU A 159 18.19 -11.84 -3.45
N PRO A 160 17.57 -12.10 -4.60
CA PRO A 160 18.28 -12.26 -5.83
C PRO A 160 19.09 -11.00 -6.22
N ASP A 161 19.96 -11.20 -7.16
CA ASP A 161 20.85 -10.31 -7.89
C ASP A 161 20.43 -8.81 -7.84
N PRO A 162 21.37 -7.87 -7.58
CA PRO A 162 21.14 -6.42 -7.61
C PRO A 162 20.50 -5.92 -8.91
N GLU A 163 20.79 -6.53 -10.05
CA GLU A 163 20.18 -6.19 -11.34
C GLU A 163 18.67 -6.44 -11.33
N PHE A 164 18.26 -7.56 -10.73
CA PHE A 164 16.86 -7.92 -10.57
C PHE A 164 16.13 -6.94 -9.63
N GLN A 165 16.76 -6.52 -8.53
CA GLN A 165 16.19 -5.54 -7.61
C GLN A 165 15.96 -4.20 -8.30
N ASN A 166 16.92 -3.73 -9.10
CA ASN A 166 16.79 -2.50 -9.87
C ASN A 166 15.63 -2.57 -10.87
N GLN A 167 15.45 -3.69 -11.54
CA GLN A 167 14.35 -3.85 -12.49
C GLN A 167 12.97 -3.83 -11.82
N ILE A 168 12.83 -4.41 -10.61
CA ILE A 168 11.58 -4.31 -9.85
C ILE A 168 11.32 -2.86 -9.42
N MET A 169 12.34 -2.16 -8.99
CA MET A 169 12.20 -0.74 -8.63
C MET A 169 11.78 0.09 -9.84
N ASP A 170 12.35 -0.14 -11.01
CA ASP A 170 11.98 0.54 -12.25
C ASP A 170 10.52 0.28 -12.65
N ILE A 171 10.07 -0.99 -12.58
CA ILE A 171 8.68 -1.36 -12.85
C ILE A 171 7.73 -0.70 -11.85
N THR A 172 8.09 -0.71 -10.58
CA THR A 172 7.29 -0.09 -9.53
C THR A 172 7.19 1.42 -9.71
N GLN A 173 8.31 2.08 -10.05
CA GLN A 173 8.33 3.51 -10.31
C GLN A 173 7.49 3.88 -11.53
N LYS A 174 7.54 3.08 -12.60
CA LYS A 174 6.70 3.25 -13.78
C LYS A 174 5.22 3.18 -13.42
N TRP A 175 4.83 2.17 -12.65
CA TRP A 175 3.45 2.04 -12.17
C TRP A 175 2.98 3.25 -11.36
N LEU A 176 3.81 3.72 -10.42
CA LEU A 176 3.49 4.91 -9.61
C LEU A 176 3.33 6.18 -10.44
N ASN A 177 4.04 6.30 -11.56
CA ASN A 177 3.95 7.46 -12.44
C ASN A 177 2.76 7.37 -13.42
N GLU A 178 2.24 6.19 -13.70
CA GLU A 178 1.13 5.95 -14.64
C GLU A 178 -0.23 5.80 -13.94
N ALA A 179 -0.22 5.58 -12.63
CA ALA A 179 -1.42 5.46 -11.81
C ALA A 179 -1.97 6.84 -11.41
#